data_328d0d53e2abe93220d3bead5296f7ca
#
_entry.id   328d0d53e2abe93220d3bead5296f7ca
#
_cell.length_a   1.000
_cell.length_b   1.000
_cell.length_c   1.000
_cell.angle_alpha   90.00
_cell.angle_beta   90.00
_cell.angle_gamma   90.00
#
_symmetry.space_group_name_H-M   'P 1'
#
loop_
_entity.id
_entity.type
_entity.pdbx_description
1 polymer ?
#
loop_
_entity_poly.entity_id
_entity_poly.type
_entity_poly.pdbx_seq_one_letter_code
_entity_poly.pdbx_strand_id
1 'polypeptide(L)'
;MAKYMEIAKEIEEAIREGKYPQNSRLPSLTALAKQYACSKGTIIQAYAQLQKAHLIYVKAQSGYYVASNNMPFFQESEQIRLDTGNPAVSLTSLYDAKHCMSLAIEHYSESSLDVSIEGVHSLRQLLPGFLAESGIYARLEDIYLVQGITQMLSFLSETTFPNQGEYILIEEPTYSYYVQFLKEQGLPVLTITRDALGIDLKDLERLMQTYPIKFFYTIPRAHNPLGTTLSSKTRKKIAELAVRYQVYIIEDDYFASCAQSKRYLPIYYYAQRKYCIYLTSFTKIIPYIRIGICVIHPEFQKIYQQLVAQSYYFSYQHPSLISQATLESYLRSQLYHKQVESITQHFKPYYAMLKKVSASWDPHLARMTGDFNCYYVSVLLHPGISISRLEKRLLQHHIRIARNERCFYDLSHFNHSLRIGIARVRLEDLQMALERFYAIVENEYAHHLSKKAANKAA
;
A
#
# COMPACT_ATOMS: atom_id res chain seq x y z
N MET A 1 9.26 39.13 9.09
CA MET A 1 7.97 38.37 8.90
C MET A 1 6.82 39.36 8.93
N ALA A 2 5.73 39.17 8.21
CA ALA A 2 4.61 40.12 8.28
C ALA A 2 3.93 40.04 9.65
N LYS A 3 3.57 41.17 10.25
CA LYS A 3 3.03 41.28 11.63
C LYS A 3 1.84 40.35 11.89
N TYR A 4 0.97 40.12 10.89
CA TYR A 4 -0.14 39.21 11.03
C TYR A 4 0.28 37.70 11.17
N MET A 5 1.42 37.32 10.57
CA MET A 5 1.97 35.96 10.69
C MET A 5 2.55 35.72 12.10
N GLU A 6 3.20 36.71 12.69
CA GLU A 6 3.72 36.64 14.06
C GLU A 6 2.56 36.48 15.04
N ILE A 7 1.52 37.29 14.90
CA ILE A 7 0.31 37.21 15.73
C ILE A 7 -0.40 35.84 15.56
N ALA A 8 -0.51 35.36 14.34
CA ALA A 8 -1.12 34.05 14.10
C ALA A 8 -0.34 32.92 14.80
N LYS A 9 1.00 32.98 14.73
CA LYS A 9 1.87 32.00 15.37
C LYS A 9 1.76 32.04 16.90
N GLU A 10 1.75 33.21 17.52
CA GLU A 10 1.58 33.35 18.96
C GLU A 10 0.22 32.82 19.45
N ILE A 11 -0.85 33.10 18.69
CA ILE A 11 -2.19 32.56 19.01
C ILE A 11 -2.24 31.05 18.82
N GLU A 12 -1.59 30.52 17.78
CA GLU A 12 -1.47 29.07 17.58
C GLU A 12 -0.75 28.39 18.74
N GLU A 13 0.38 28.94 19.20
CA GLU A 13 1.11 28.45 20.36
C GLU A 13 0.25 28.51 21.63
N ALA A 14 -0.46 29.61 21.87
CA ALA A 14 -1.38 29.74 22.99
C ALA A 14 -2.55 28.74 22.96
N ILE A 15 -3.04 28.36 21.76
CA ILE A 15 -4.04 27.31 21.59
C ILE A 15 -3.43 25.94 21.95
N ARG A 16 -2.22 25.67 21.47
CA ARG A 16 -1.50 24.41 21.73
C ARG A 16 -1.17 24.23 23.21
N GLU A 17 -0.81 25.31 23.89
CA GLU A 17 -0.53 25.33 25.34
C GLU A 17 -1.82 25.26 26.19
N GLY A 18 -3.00 25.25 25.57
CA GLY A 18 -4.29 25.18 26.27
C GLY A 18 -4.76 26.50 26.90
N LYS A 19 -4.07 27.62 26.62
CA LYS A 19 -4.48 28.96 27.09
C LYS A 19 -5.84 29.37 26.53
N TYR A 20 -6.14 28.91 25.33
CA TYR A 20 -7.47 28.99 24.73
C TYR A 20 -8.02 27.54 24.59
N PRO A 21 -8.90 27.11 25.50
CA PRO A 21 -9.47 25.75 25.45
C PRO A 21 -10.29 25.51 24.17
N GLN A 22 -10.42 24.25 23.81
CA GLN A 22 -11.26 23.85 22.67
C GLN A 22 -12.70 24.33 22.84
N ASN A 23 -13.33 24.72 21.74
CA ASN A 23 -14.67 25.34 21.72
C ASN A 23 -14.80 26.63 22.51
N SER A 24 -13.74 27.18 23.09
CA SER A 24 -13.78 28.48 23.73
C SER A 24 -13.76 29.61 22.70
N ARG A 25 -14.35 30.74 23.07
CA ARG A 25 -14.35 31.93 22.25
C ARG A 25 -12.99 32.63 22.35
N LEU A 26 -12.42 32.96 21.19
CA LEU A 26 -11.21 33.78 21.11
C LEU A 26 -11.53 35.26 21.38
N PRO A 27 -10.53 36.07 21.77
CA PRO A 27 -10.68 37.49 21.95
C PRO A 27 -11.23 38.16 20.70
N SER A 28 -12.01 39.25 20.88
CA SER A 28 -12.55 39.99 19.75
C SER A 28 -11.45 40.66 18.93
N LEU A 29 -11.75 40.92 17.65
CA LEU A 29 -10.83 41.62 16.74
C LEU A 29 -10.36 42.96 17.32
N THR A 30 -11.26 43.65 18.03
CA THR A 30 -10.97 44.92 18.67
C THR A 30 -10.06 44.76 19.88
N ALA A 31 -10.26 43.74 20.68
CA ALA A 31 -9.43 43.45 21.84
C ALA A 31 -7.98 43.12 21.42
N LEU A 32 -7.82 42.24 20.44
CA LEU A 32 -6.50 41.86 19.92
C LEU A 32 -5.81 43.02 19.18
N ALA A 33 -6.55 43.82 18.42
CA ALA A 33 -5.99 45.00 17.77
C ALA A 33 -5.40 46.00 18.79
N LYS A 34 -6.06 46.16 19.94
CA LYS A 34 -5.54 46.95 21.07
C LYS A 34 -4.32 46.29 21.72
N GLN A 35 -4.38 44.97 21.97
CA GLN A 35 -3.30 44.21 22.62
C GLN A 35 -2.02 44.21 21.80
N TYR A 36 -2.13 44.03 20.47
CA TYR A 36 -0.98 43.96 19.56
C TYR A 36 -0.62 45.30 18.92
N ALA A 37 -1.27 46.40 19.32
CA ALA A 37 -1.08 47.73 18.77
C ALA A 37 -1.05 47.71 17.22
N CYS A 38 -2.11 47.16 16.61
CA CYS A 38 -2.22 47.03 15.17
C CYS A 38 -3.66 47.29 14.66
N SER A 39 -3.84 47.33 13.35
CA SER A 39 -5.16 47.50 12.74
C SER A 39 -6.04 46.26 12.92
N LYS A 40 -7.36 46.42 12.94
CA LYS A 40 -8.29 45.31 12.89
C LYS A 40 -8.08 44.43 11.66
N GLY A 41 -7.69 45.00 10.52
CA GLY A 41 -7.37 44.30 9.30
C GLY A 41 -6.21 43.31 9.46
N THR A 42 -5.19 43.69 10.26
CA THR A 42 -4.07 42.80 10.59
C THR A 42 -4.54 41.57 11.40
N ILE A 43 -5.44 41.78 12.36
CA ILE A 43 -6.01 40.67 13.16
C ILE A 43 -6.93 39.78 12.31
N ILE A 44 -7.69 40.37 11.37
CA ILE A 44 -8.53 39.57 10.42
C ILE A 44 -7.62 38.66 9.58
N GLN A 45 -6.48 39.20 9.09
CA GLN A 45 -5.51 38.38 8.36
C GLN A 45 -4.89 37.25 9.21
N ALA A 46 -4.56 37.56 10.48
CA ALA A 46 -4.07 36.54 11.42
C ALA A 46 -5.11 35.46 11.67
N TYR A 47 -6.36 35.82 11.92
CA TYR A 47 -7.46 34.87 12.11
C TYR A 47 -7.80 34.11 10.83
N ALA A 48 -7.69 34.71 9.66
CA ALA A 48 -7.85 34.02 8.38
C ALA A 48 -6.78 32.94 8.19
N GLN A 49 -5.54 33.17 8.62
CA GLN A 49 -4.48 32.17 8.61
C GLN A 49 -4.80 31.01 9.56
N LEU A 50 -5.24 31.30 10.78
CA LEU A 50 -5.64 30.28 11.75
C LEU A 50 -6.87 29.48 11.29
N GLN A 51 -7.83 30.13 10.60
CA GLN A 51 -8.96 29.43 9.96
C GLN A 51 -8.49 28.52 8.82
N LYS A 52 -7.56 29.01 7.98
CA LYS A 52 -6.97 28.22 6.90
C LYS A 52 -6.19 27.01 7.44
N ALA A 53 -5.62 27.15 8.63
CA ALA A 53 -4.97 26.06 9.37
C ALA A 53 -5.98 25.18 10.15
N HIS A 54 -7.28 25.45 10.05
CA HIS A 54 -8.35 24.76 10.78
C HIS A 54 -8.20 24.77 12.32
N LEU A 55 -7.46 25.73 12.86
CA LEU A 55 -7.28 25.89 14.31
C LEU A 55 -8.44 26.64 14.96
N ILE A 56 -9.13 27.45 14.18
CA ILE A 56 -10.29 28.23 14.63
C ILE A 56 -11.40 28.21 13.58
N TYR A 57 -12.62 28.46 14.03
CA TYR A 57 -13.80 28.64 13.16
C TYR A 57 -14.60 29.89 13.53
N VAL A 58 -15.34 30.42 12.57
CA VAL A 58 -16.22 31.55 12.80
C VAL A 58 -17.63 31.06 13.07
N LYS A 59 -18.27 31.59 14.13
CA LYS A 59 -19.69 31.40 14.39
C LYS A 59 -20.40 32.71 14.08
N ALA A 60 -21.29 32.68 13.10
CA ALA A 60 -21.99 33.87 12.63
C ALA A 60 -22.57 34.67 13.80
N GLN A 61 -22.38 35.99 13.79
CA GLN A 61 -22.80 36.95 14.82
C GLN A 61 -22.24 36.71 16.24
N SER A 62 -21.39 35.70 16.45
CA SER A 62 -20.85 35.31 17.74
C SER A 62 -19.33 35.49 17.87
N GLY A 63 -18.57 35.40 16.77
CA GLY A 63 -17.12 35.60 16.76
C GLY A 63 -16.33 34.34 16.38
N TYR A 64 -15.06 34.32 16.77
CA TYR A 64 -14.13 33.25 16.47
C TYR A 64 -13.98 32.31 17.66
N TYR A 65 -13.89 31.03 17.38
CA TYR A 65 -13.80 29.96 18.36
C TYR A 65 -12.65 29.01 18.04
N VAL A 66 -12.01 28.47 19.06
CA VAL A 66 -11.02 27.43 18.88
C VAL A 66 -11.69 26.17 18.35
N ALA A 67 -11.18 25.63 17.26
CA ALA A 67 -11.70 24.40 16.71
C ALA A 67 -11.49 23.24 17.69
N SER A 68 -12.49 22.38 17.79
CA SER A 68 -12.37 21.13 18.55
C SER A 68 -11.46 20.19 17.77
N ASN A 69 -10.18 20.16 18.11
CA ASN A 69 -9.24 19.18 17.59
C ASN A 69 -9.43 17.79 18.24
N ASN A 70 -10.64 17.42 18.63
CA ASN A 70 -11.01 16.05 18.94
C ASN A 70 -11.05 15.19 17.66
N MET A 71 -10.19 15.47 16.70
CA MET A 71 -9.78 14.51 15.70
C MET A 71 -8.63 13.71 16.32
N PRO A 72 -8.83 12.48 16.79
CA PRO A 72 -7.76 11.62 17.32
C PRO A 72 -6.78 11.17 16.22
N PHE A 73 -6.78 11.86 15.07
CA PHE A 73 -6.05 11.48 13.87
C PHE A 73 -4.57 11.87 13.87
N PHE A 74 -4.10 12.67 14.83
CA PHE A 74 -2.73 13.17 14.83
C PHE A 74 -2.03 13.10 16.21
N GLN A 75 -2.32 12.11 17.02
CA GLN A 75 -1.26 11.65 17.91
C GLN A 75 -0.24 10.98 17.01
N GLU A 76 0.91 11.63 16.79
CA GLU A 76 2.10 10.95 16.33
C GLU A 76 2.28 9.77 17.28
N SER A 77 2.05 8.57 16.77
CA SER A 77 2.30 7.36 17.52
C SER A 77 3.80 7.39 17.83
N GLU A 78 4.17 7.41 19.10
CA GLU A 78 5.58 7.24 19.54
C GLU A 78 6.18 5.90 19.04
N GLN A 79 5.38 5.12 18.33
CA GLN A 79 5.74 3.81 17.83
C GLN A 79 6.40 3.88 16.46
N ILE A 80 7.56 3.27 16.36
CA ILE A 80 8.26 3.04 15.10
C ILE A 80 7.56 1.90 14.35
N ARG A 81 6.93 2.24 13.22
CA ARG A 81 6.06 1.36 12.46
C ARG A 81 6.83 0.68 11.32
N LEU A 82 7.43 -0.50 11.60
CA LEU A 82 8.04 -1.37 10.59
C LEU A 82 7.10 -2.53 10.16
N ASP A 83 5.83 -2.49 10.58
CA ASP A 83 4.85 -3.55 10.35
C ASP A 83 3.99 -3.33 9.10
N THR A 84 4.02 -2.16 8.48
CA THR A 84 3.13 -1.80 7.38
C THR A 84 3.85 -1.31 6.13
N GLY A 85 3.29 -1.65 4.95
CA GLY A 85 3.68 -1.10 3.67
C GLY A 85 2.64 -0.16 3.07
N ASN A 86 1.75 0.38 3.90
CA ASN A 86 0.86 1.45 3.48
C ASN A 86 1.54 2.79 3.77
N PRO A 87 1.82 3.61 2.76
CA PRO A 87 2.52 4.88 2.96
C PRO A 87 1.71 5.83 3.84
N ALA A 88 2.40 6.71 4.54
CA ALA A 88 1.76 7.80 5.24
C ALA A 88 1.11 8.76 4.24
N VAL A 89 -0.04 9.29 4.60
CA VAL A 89 -0.75 10.28 3.77
C VAL A 89 0.07 11.55 3.58
N SER A 90 0.90 11.90 4.56
CA SER A 90 1.82 13.04 4.54
C SER A 90 2.90 12.98 3.45
N LEU A 91 3.14 11.82 2.85
CA LEU A 91 4.04 11.68 1.69
C LEU A 91 3.42 12.26 0.41
N THR A 92 2.11 12.42 0.37
CA THR A 92 1.41 13.06 -0.75
C THR A 92 1.41 14.58 -0.54
N SER A 93 1.74 15.34 -1.57
CA SER A 93 1.60 16.79 -1.54
C SER A 93 0.16 17.20 -1.21
N LEU A 94 -0.04 17.77 -0.04
CA LEU A 94 -1.36 18.22 0.41
C LEU A 94 -1.95 19.28 -0.54
N TYR A 95 -1.08 20.13 -1.09
CA TYR A 95 -1.47 21.15 -2.07
C TYR A 95 -2.01 20.47 -3.35
N ASP A 96 -1.26 19.53 -3.93
CA ASP A 96 -1.65 18.81 -5.15
C ASP A 96 -2.92 17.99 -4.92
N ALA A 97 -3.05 17.34 -3.74
CA ALA A 97 -4.25 16.59 -3.37
C ALA A 97 -5.50 17.49 -3.28
N LYS A 98 -5.39 18.63 -2.58
CA LYS A 98 -6.48 19.62 -2.48
C LYS A 98 -6.86 20.17 -3.85
N HIS A 99 -5.87 20.50 -4.69
CA HIS A 99 -6.10 21.01 -6.04
C HIS A 99 -6.87 19.98 -6.89
N CYS A 100 -6.40 18.74 -6.94
CA CYS A 100 -7.06 17.69 -7.70
C CYS A 100 -8.47 17.37 -7.20
N MET A 101 -8.69 17.38 -5.87
CA MET A 101 -10.02 17.18 -5.28
C MET A 101 -10.97 18.36 -5.60
N SER A 102 -10.47 19.60 -5.57
CA SER A 102 -11.25 20.79 -5.94
C SER A 102 -11.70 20.70 -7.40
N LEU A 103 -10.75 20.44 -8.31
CA LEU A 103 -11.06 20.23 -9.73
C LEU A 103 -12.06 19.09 -9.94
N ALA A 104 -11.93 18.00 -9.17
CA ALA A 104 -12.86 16.89 -9.25
C ALA A 104 -14.30 17.30 -8.91
N ILE A 105 -14.48 18.08 -7.85
CA ILE A 105 -15.80 18.60 -7.45
C ILE A 105 -16.37 19.53 -8.53
N GLU A 106 -15.57 20.41 -9.08
CA GLU A 106 -15.98 21.38 -10.11
C GLU A 106 -16.37 20.68 -11.41
N HIS A 107 -15.50 19.80 -11.94
CA HIS A 107 -15.70 19.13 -13.23
C HIS A 107 -16.83 18.09 -13.23
N TYR A 108 -17.14 17.52 -12.05
CA TYR A 108 -18.15 16.47 -11.90
C TYR A 108 -19.42 16.96 -11.20
N SER A 109 -19.62 18.27 -11.07
CA SER A 109 -20.76 18.88 -10.37
C SER A 109 -22.12 18.47 -10.95
N GLU A 110 -22.17 18.23 -12.27
CA GLU A 110 -23.40 17.81 -12.98
C GLU A 110 -23.47 16.29 -13.24
N SER A 111 -22.50 15.53 -12.73
CA SER A 111 -22.46 14.09 -12.93
C SER A 111 -23.44 13.37 -12.03
N SER A 112 -24.07 12.32 -12.57
CA SER A 112 -24.88 11.38 -11.81
C SER A 112 -24.02 10.41 -11.00
N LEU A 113 -24.57 9.87 -9.91
CA LEU A 113 -24.00 8.74 -9.20
C LEU A 113 -24.04 7.43 -10.00
N ASP A 114 -24.82 7.40 -11.09
CA ASP A 114 -24.92 6.26 -12.00
C ASP A 114 -23.66 6.18 -12.87
N VAL A 115 -22.63 5.56 -12.32
CA VAL A 115 -21.40 5.25 -13.04
C VAL A 115 -21.55 3.88 -13.71
N SER A 116 -21.01 3.74 -14.92
CA SER A 116 -20.98 2.43 -15.59
C SER A 116 -20.20 1.41 -14.76
N ILE A 117 -20.51 0.12 -14.98
CA ILE A 117 -19.83 -1.01 -14.29
C ILE A 117 -18.30 -0.93 -14.39
N GLU A 118 -17.81 -0.39 -15.49
CA GLU A 118 -16.38 -0.27 -15.77
C GLU A 118 -15.74 0.92 -15.07
N GLY A 119 -16.51 1.88 -14.61
CA GLY A 119 -16.08 3.16 -14.05
C GLY A 119 -16.31 4.36 -14.98
N VAL A 120 -15.91 5.54 -14.54
CA VAL A 120 -16.10 6.80 -15.29
C VAL A 120 -15.39 6.76 -16.64
N HIS A 121 -16.13 7.01 -17.70
CA HIS A 121 -15.64 6.89 -19.09
C HIS A 121 -14.45 7.80 -19.37
N SER A 122 -14.50 9.07 -18.97
CA SER A 122 -13.43 10.05 -19.20
C SER A 122 -12.11 9.66 -18.53
N LEU A 123 -12.17 9.10 -17.32
CA LEU A 123 -10.99 8.55 -16.64
C LEU A 123 -10.48 7.31 -17.38
N ARG A 124 -11.38 6.39 -17.76
CA ARG A 124 -11.00 5.16 -18.47
C ARG A 124 -10.30 5.43 -19.79
N GLN A 125 -10.67 6.48 -20.53
CA GLN A 125 -10.00 6.88 -21.77
C GLN A 125 -8.50 7.21 -21.59
N LEU A 126 -8.06 7.60 -20.40
CA LEU A 126 -6.65 7.88 -20.11
C LEU A 126 -5.85 6.59 -19.80
N LEU A 127 -6.54 5.55 -19.36
CA LEU A 127 -5.88 4.35 -18.80
C LEU A 127 -5.12 3.51 -19.83
N PRO A 128 -5.54 3.34 -21.11
CA PRO A 128 -4.73 2.62 -22.08
C PRO A 128 -3.33 3.23 -22.26
N GLY A 129 -3.23 4.56 -22.37
CA GLY A 129 -1.96 5.28 -22.44
C GLY A 129 -1.12 5.11 -21.17
N PHE A 130 -1.74 5.31 -20.00
CA PHE A 130 -1.11 5.13 -18.70
C PHE A 130 -0.56 3.70 -18.48
N LEU A 131 -1.34 2.69 -18.83
CA LEU A 131 -0.95 1.28 -18.69
C LEU A 131 0.15 0.89 -19.69
N ALA A 132 0.15 1.46 -20.89
CA ALA A 132 1.18 1.22 -21.90
C ALA A 132 2.58 1.64 -21.43
N GLU A 133 2.71 2.65 -20.57
CA GLU A 133 3.99 3.05 -19.95
C GLU A 133 4.61 1.91 -19.12
N SER A 134 3.79 1.01 -18.60
CA SER A 134 4.20 -0.18 -17.84
C SER A 134 4.24 -1.47 -18.68
N GLY A 135 4.05 -1.38 -20.00
CA GLY A 135 4.05 -2.53 -20.92
C GLY A 135 2.69 -3.28 -20.95
N ILE A 136 1.61 -2.67 -20.45
CA ILE A 136 0.27 -3.24 -20.48
C ILE A 136 -0.51 -2.63 -21.64
N TYR A 137 -0.61 -3.35 -22.74
CA TYR A 137 -1.34 -2.93 -23.93
C TYR A 137 -2.78 -3.49 -23.90
N ALA A 138 -3.63 -2.81 -23.13
CA ALA A 138 -5.04 -3.17 -22.96
C ALA A 138 -5.95 -2.31 -23.85
N ARG A 139 -7.10 -2.86 -24.27
CA ARG A 139 -8.16 -2.09 -24.90
C ARG A 139 -9.02 -1.43 -23.83
N LEU A 140 -9.72 -0.37 -24.18
CA LEU A 140 -10.59 0.35 -23.25
C LEU A 140 -11.68 -0.56 -22.64
N GLU A 141 -12.25 -1.44 -23.46
CA GLU A 141 -13.28 -2.38 -23.04
C GLU A 141 -12.79 -3.46 -22.05
N ASP A 142 -11.49 -3.73 -22.00
CA ASP A 142 -10.89 -4.71 -21.10
C ASP A 142 -10.56 -4.11 -19.71
N ILE A 143 -10.66 -2.77 -19.57
CA ILE A 143 -10.21 -2.03 -18.37
C ILE A 143 -11.38 -1.71 -17.45
N TYR A 144 -11.29 -2.14 -16.20
CA TYR A 144 -12.28 -1.92 -15.14
C TYR A 144 -11.65 -1.23 -13.95
N LEU A 145 -12.34 -0.24 -13.40
CA LEU A 145 -11.99 0.40 -12.14
C LEU A 145 -12.62 -0.37 -10.99
N VAL A 146 -11.81 -0.74 -10.01
CA VAL A 146 -12.26 -1.52 -8.85
C VAL A 146 -11.87 -0.82 -7.54
N GLN A 147 -12.59 -1.08 -6.46
CA GLN A 147 -12.34 -0.45 -5.15
C GLN A 147 -11.05 -0.96 -4.48
N GLY A 148 -10.23 -1.70 -5.18
CA GLY A 148 -8.95 -2.24 -4.78
C GLY A 148 -8.78 -3.67 -5.26
N ILE A 149 -7.54 -4.12 -5.30
CA ILE A 149 -7.17 -5.46 -5.79
C ILE A 149 -7.86 -6.56 -4.99
N THR A 150 -7.98 -6.40 -3.67
CA THR A 150 -8.57 -7.44 -2.79
C THR A 150 -10.00 -7.79 -3.16
N GLN A 151 -10.80 -6.79 -3.55
CA GLN A 151 -12.17 -7.02 -4.02
C GLN A 151 -12.17 -7.91 -5.27
N MET A 152 -11.26 -7.62 -6.20
CA MET A 152 -11.17 -8.41 -7.44
C MET A 152 -10.66 -9.81 -7.20
N LEU A 153 -9.73 -9.98 -6.25
CA LEU A 153 -9.24 -11.29 -5.86
C LEU A 153 -10.35 -12.17 -5.26
N SER A 154 -11.18 -11.63 -4.36
CA SER A 154 -12.31 -12.40 -3.81
C SER A 154 -13.28 -12.82 -4.90
N PHE A 155 -13.66 -11.88 -5.78
CA PHE A 155 -14.52 -12.15 -6.91
C PHE A 155 -13.97 -13.27 -7.82
N LEU A 156 -12.72 -13.16 -8.27
CA LEU A 156 -12.09 -14.15 -9.13
C LEU A 156 -11.97 -15.52 -8.46
N SER A 157 -11.75 -15.54 -7.14
CA SER A 157 -11.62 -16.79 -6.38
C SER A 157 -12.92 -17.60 -6.35
N GLU A 158 -14.05 -16.93 -6.24
CA GLU A 158 -15.38 -17.56 -6.18
C GLU A 158 -15.98 -17.85 -7.57
N THR A 159 -15.51 -17.16 -8.62
CA THR A 159 -16.02 -17.30 -9.97
C THR A 159 -15.55 -18.60 -10.64
N THR A 160 -16.43 -19.25 -11.41
CA THR A 160 -16.05 -20.35 -12.31
C THR A 160 -15.31 -19.79 -13.52
N PHE A 161 -14.16 -20.36 -13.83
CA PHE A 161 -13.32 -19.93 -14.95
C PHE A 161 -13.65 -20.73 -16.23
N PRO A 162 -13.40 -20.15 -17.44
CA PRO A 162 -13.68 -20.85 -18.69
C PRO A 162 -12.91 -22.18 -18.86
N ASN A 163 -11.74 -22.30 -18.24
CA ASN A 163 -10.95 -23.54 -18.24
C ASN A 163 -11.47 -24.62 -17.29
N GLN A 164 -12.58 -24.36 -16.58
CA GLN A 164 -13.22 -25.29 -15.62
C GLN A 164 -12.28 -25.81 -14.53
N GLY A 165 -11.17 -25.07 -14.25
CA GLY A 165 -10.25 -25.41 -13.19
C GLY A 165 -10.87 -25.23 -11.81
N GLU A 166 -10.45 -26.07 -10.86
CA GLU A 166 -10.97 -26.08 -9.48
C GLU A 166 -9.98 -25.42 -8.51
N TYR A 167 -8.69 -25.71 -8.67
CA TYR A 167 -7.67 -25.28 -7.71
C TYR A 167 -7.15 -23.87 -7.97
N ILE A 168 -6.98 -23.13 -6.89
CA ILE A 168 -6.25 -21.86 -6.89
C ILE A 168 -4.81 -22.16 -6.52
N LEU A 169 -3.87 -21.88 -7.43
CA LEU A 169 -2.45 -21.97 -7.13
C LEU A 169 -1.94 -20.61 -6.64
N ILE A 170 -1.22 -20.58 -5.51
CA ILE A 170 -0.61 -19.38 -4.96
C ILE A 170 0.88 -19.56 -4.67
N GLU A 171 1.64 -18.48 -4.73
CA GLU A 171 3.01 -18.45 -4.18
C GLU A 171 2.97 -18.56 -2.64
N GLU A 172 3.98 -19.16 -2.04
CA GLU A 172 4.11 -19.27 -0.59
C GLU A 172 5.55 -18.96 -0.17
N PRO A 173 5.77 -17.86 0.59
CA PRO A 173 4.74 -16.92 1.11
C PRO A 173 4.12 -16.03 0.03
N THR A 174 2.93 -15.47 0.35
CA THR A 174 2.28 -14.44 -0.45
C THR A 174 1.46 -13.45 0.40
N TYR A 175 0.60 -12.64 -0.20
CA TYR A 175 -0.18 -11.60 0.44
C TYR A 175 -1.11 -12.14 1.54
N SER A 176 -0.83 -11.77 2.78
CA SER A 176 -1.45 -12.37 3.98
C SER A 176 -2.98 -12.23 4.04
N TYR A 177 -3.55 -11.11 3.58
CA TYR A 177 -5.01 -10.94 3.56
C TYR A 177 -5.67 -11.86 2.53
N TYR A 178 -5.01 -12.14 1.43
CA TYR A 178 -5.52 -13.08 0.45
C TYR A 178 -5.41 -14.53 0.95
N VAL A 179 -4.31 -14.89 1.59
CA VAL A 179 -4.15 -16.20 2.26
C VAL A 179 -5.24 -16.42 3.29
N GLN A 180 -5.52 -15.40 4.12
CA GLN A 180 -6.57 -15.47 5.12
C GLN A 180 -7.95 -15.67 4.49
N PHE A 181 -8.27 -14.88 3.46
CA PHE A 181 -9.53 -15.01 2.72
C PHE A 181 -9.71 -16.43 2.16
N LEU A 182 -8.70 -17.00 1.50
CA LEU A 182 -8.77 -18.35 0.93
C LEU A 182 -9.02 -19.42 2.00
N LYS A 183 -8.42 -19.28 3.18
CA LYS A 183 -8.65 -20.17 4.33
C LYS A 183 -10.07 -20.05 4.88
N GLU A 184 -10.55 -18.82 5.06
CA GLU A 184 -11.89 -18.55 5.60
C GLU A 184 -13.01 -19.04 4.68
N GLN A 185 -12.79 -18.97 3.35
CA GLN A 185 -13.73 -19.47 2.35
C GLN A 185 -13.62 -20.99 2.11
N GLY A 186 -12.60 -21.65 2.65
CA GLY A 186 -12.39 -23.09 2.45
C GLY A 186 -12.17 -23.48 0.99
N LEU A 187 -11.60 -22.58 0.18
CA LEU A 187 -11.38 -22.82 -1.25
C LEU A 187 -10.25 -23.84 -1.48
N PRO A 188 -10.30 -24.63 -2.56
CA PRO A 188 -9.25 -25.58 -2.90
C PRO A 188 -7.97 -24.85 -3.35
N VAL A 189 -6.92 -24.91 -2.53
CA VAL A 189 -5.66 -24.18 -2.75
C VAL A 189 -4.50 -25.16 -2.90
N LEU A 190 -3.66 -24.90 -3.90
CA LEU A 190 -2.32 -25.46 -4.04
C LEU A 190 -1.29 -24.35 -3.81
N THR A 191 -0.14 -24.73 -3.30
CA THR A 191 0.95 -23.78 -3.05
C THR A 191 2.19 -24.15 -3.85
N ILE A 192 2.97 -23.12 -4.22
CA ILE A 192 4.31 -23.27 -4.78
C ILE A 192 5.28 -22.40 -3.99
N THR A 193 6.40 -22.97 -3.59
CA THR A 193 7.42 -22.23 -2.83
C THR A 193 7.99 -21.07 -3.62
N ARG A 194 8.00 -19.90 -2.99
CA ARG A 194 8.64 -18.68 -3.48
C ARG A 194 9.73 -18.24 -2.51
N ASP A 195 10.93 -18.12 -2.99
CA ASP A 195 12.06 -17.59 -2.22
C ASP A 195 12.66 -16.32 -2.87
N ALA A 196 13.83 -15.91 -2.39
CA ALA A 196 14.53 -14.74 -2.92
C ALA A 196 15.00 -14.93 -4.38
N LEU A 197 15.16 -16.16 -4.85
CA LEU A 197 15.60 -16.50 -6.21
C LEU A 197 14.42 -16.64 -7.18
N GLY A 198 13.21 -16.80 -6.66
CA GLY A 198 11.98 -16.93 -7.45
C GLY A 198 11.21 -18.20 -7.12
N ILE A 199 10.66 -18.84 -8.14
CA ILE A 199 9.91 -20.11 -8.06
C ILE A 199 10.60 -21.19 -8.91
N ASP A 200 10.45 -22.44 -8.53
CA ASP A 200 10.89 -23.55 -9.36
C ASP A 200 9.93 -23.73 -10.54
N LEU A 201 10.41 -23.44 -11.74
CA LEU A 201 9.62 -23.52 -12.98
C LEU A 201 9.29 -24.96 -13.37
N LYS A 202 10.09 -25.96 -12.94
CA LYS A 202 9.76 -27.38 -13.18
C LYS A 202 8.61 -27.83 -12.29
N ASP A 203 8.62 -27.39 -11.03
CA ASP A 203 7.52 -27.67 -10.11
C ASP A 203 6.24 -26.96 -10.54
N LEU A 204 6.34 -25.68 -10.98
CA LEU A 204 5.20 -24.97 -11.57
C LEU A 204 4.60 -25.71 -12.76
N GLU A 205 5.44 -26.18 -13.70
CA GLU A 205 4.98 -26.95 -14.87
C GLU A 205 4.33 -28.27 -14.45
N ARG A 206 4.93 -29.00 -13.51
CA ARG A 206 4.36 -30.23 -12.93
C ARG A 206 2.97 -30.00 -12.31
N LEU A 207 2.83 -28.94 -11.51
CA LEU A 207 1.54 -28.60 -10.88
C LEU A 207 0.48 -28.28 -11.94
N MET A 208 0.81 -27.45 -12.95
CA MET A 208 -0.11 -27.10 -14.04
C MET A 208 -0.49 -28.30 -14.91
N GLN A 209 0.39 -29.30 -15.03
CA GLN A 209 0.12 -30.54 -15.78
C GLN A 209 -0.75 -31.51 -15.00
N THR A 210 -0.58 -31.57 -13.67
CA THR A 210 -1.18 -32.62 -12.83
C THR A 210 -2.56 -32.24 -12.31
N TYR A 211 -2.80 -30.95 -12.02
CA TYR A 211 -4.02 -30.51 -11.35
C TYR A 211 -4.86 -29.60 -12.25
N PRO A 212 -6.19 -29.66 -12.17
CA PRO A 212 -7.09 -28.73 -12.86
C PRO A 212 -7.05 -27.35 -12.19
N ILE A 213 -5.97 -26.58 -12.49
CA ILE A 213 -5.76 -25.28 -11.88
C ILE A 213 -6.64 -24.23 -12.58
N LYS A 214 -7.47 -23.55 -11.79
CA LYS A 214 -8.29 -22.42 -12.21
C LYS A 214 -7.40 -21.23 -12.62
N PHE A 215 -6.56 -20.80 -11.68
CA PHE A 215 -5.56 -19.76 -11.92
C PHE A 215 -4.37 -19.87 -10.97
N PHE A 216 -3.28 -19.26 -11.38
CA PHE A 216 -2.09 -19.00 -10.55
C PHE A 216 -2.03 -17.53 -10.17
N TYR A 217 -2.16 -17.23 -8.87
CA TYR A 217 -1.97 -15.90 -8.32
C TYR A 217 -0.51 -15.66 -7.98
N THR A 218 0.08 -14.60 -8.54
CA THR A 218 1.49 -14.25 -8.35
C THR A 218 1.68 -12.74 -8.22
N ILE A 219 2.67 -12.35 -7.40
CA ILE A 219 3.15 -10.97 -7.26
C ILE A 219 4.57 -10.90 -7.86
N PRO A 220 4.71 -10.71 -9.18
CA PRO A 220 6.00 -10.88 -9.84
C PRO A 220 6.99 -9.73 -9.59
N ARG A 221 6.52 -8.54 -9.20
CA ARG A 221 7.33 -7.36 -8.90
C ARG A 221 7.07 -6.87 -7.48
N ALA A 222 8.16 -6.50 -6.78
CA ALA A 222 8.07 -5.97 -5.42
C ALA A 222 7.24 -6.89 -4.49
N HIS A 223 7.55 -8.18 -4.53
CA HIS A 223 6.77 -9.23 -3.88
C HIS A 223 6.50 -8.95 -2.39
N ASN A 224 5.26 -9.11 -1.97
CA ASN A 224 4.87 -9.02 -0.57
C ASN A 224 4.67 -10.43 0.03
N PRO A 225 5.52 -10.90 0.97
CA PRO A 225 6.39 -10.11 1.86
C PRO A 225 7.87 -10.00 1.45
N LEU A 226 8.36 -10.68 0.41
CA LEU A 226 9.78 -10.89 0.17
C LEU A 226 10.54 -9.65 -0.34
N GLY A 227 9.85 -8.68 -0.97
CA GLY A 227 10.49 -7.51 -1.57
C GLY A 227 11.29 -7.82 -2.85
N THR A 228 11.13 -9.00 -3.45
CA THR A 228 11.87 -9.46 -4.63
C THR A 228 11.07 -9.33 -5.92
N THR A 229 11.75 -9.36 -7.06
CA THR A 229 11.15 -9.30 -8.39
C THR A 229 11.57 -10.52 -9.22
N LEU A 230 10.62 -11.22 -9.84
CA LEU A 230 10.92 -12.33 -10.76
C LEU A 230 11.76 -11.85 -11.96
N SER A 231 12.70 -12.69 -12.38
CA SER A 231 13.50 -12.41 -13.58
C SER A 231 12.60 -12.35 -14.84
N SER A 232 13.06 -11.64 -15.88
CA SER A 232 12.34 -11.61 -17.17
C SER A 232 12.19 -13.02 -17.77
N LYS A 233 13.21 -13.87 -17.61
CA LYS A 233 13.17 -15.27 -18.04
C LYS A 233 12.06 -16.04 -17.32
N THR A 234 11.94 -15.86 -16.00
CA THR A 234 10.90 -16.52 -15.19
C THR A 234 9.52 -16.06 -15.61
N ARG A 235 9.29 -14.72 -15.74
CA ARG A 235 8.00 -14.16 -16.16
C ARG A 235 7.57 -14.65 -17.54
N LYS A 236 8.52 -14.68 -18.51
CA LYS A 236 8.25 -15.21 -19.85
C LYS A 236 7.85 -16.69 -19.79
N LYS A 237 8.57 -17.50 -19.01
CA LYS A 237 8.26 -18.93 -18.87
C LYS A 237 6.91 -19.17 -18.21
N ILE A 238 6.52 -18.38 -17.19
CA ILE A 238 5.18 -18.44 -16.59
C ILE A 238 4.11 -18.18 -17.64
N ALA A 239 4.27 -17.14 -18.48
CA ALA A 239 3.32 -16.85 -19.55
C ALA A 239 3.23 -17.99 -20.58
N GLU A 240 4.34 -18.60 -20.95
CA GLU A 240 4.38 -19.76 -21.87
C GLU A 240 3.65 -20.97 -21.28
N LEU A 241 3.85 -21.25 -19.99
CA LEU A 241 3.18 -22.35 -19.29
C LEU A 241 1.68 -22.10 -19.15
N ALA A 242 1.28 -20.87 -18.82
CA ALA A 242 -0.12 -20.46 -18.74
C ALA A 242 -0.87 -20.73 -20.05
N VAL A 243 -0.30 -20.36 -21.18
CA VAL A 243 -0.89 -20.61 -22.51
C VAL A 243 -0.92 -22.09 -22.84
N ARG A 244 0.17 -22.83 -22.54
CA ARG A 244 0.30 -24.27 -22.83
C ARG A 244 -0.75 -25.11 -22.09
N TYR A 245 -0.94 -24.82 -20.81
CA TYR A 245 -1.82 -25.61 -19.92
C TYR A 245 -3.19 -24.95 -19.69
N GLN A 246 -3.48 -23.83 -20.38
CA GLN A 246 -4.73 -23.08 -20.25
C GLN A 246 -5.05 -22.66 -18.82
N VAL A 247 -4.01 -22.37 -18.02
CA VAL A 247 -4.12 -21.86 -16.65
C VAL A 247 -4.11 -20.34 -16.67
N TYR A 248 -5.09 -19.70 -16.05
CA TYR A 248 -5.10 -18.25 -15.96
C TYR A 248 -4.04 -17.77 -14.96
N ILE A 249 -3.40 -16.64 -15.25
CA ILE A 249 -2.52 -15.93 -14.33
C ILE A 249 -3.28 -14.73 -13.79
N ILE A 250 -3.30 -14.58 -12.47
CA ILE A 250 -3.69 -13.33 -11.82
C ILE A 250 -2.40 -12.61 -11.41
N GLU A 251 -2.00 -11.64 -12.23
CA GLU A 251 -0.79 -10.85 -11.99
C GLU A 251 -1.12 -9.64 -11.12
N ASP A 252 -0.71 -9.70 -9.84
CA ASP A 252 -0.85 -8.58 -8.89
C ASP A 252 0.39 -7.69 -8.93
N ASP A 253 0.30 -6.59 -9.65
CA ASP A 253 1.35 -5.61 -9.82
C ASP A 253 1.03 -4.30 -9.07
N TYR A 254 0.67 -4.44 -7.78
CA TYR A 254 0.24 -3.34 -6.91
C TYR A 254 1.27 -2.21 -6.75
N PHE A 255 2.53 -2.48 -7.08
CA PHE A 255 3.66 -1.54 -6.93
C PHE A 255 4.22 -1.05 -8.27
N ALA A 256 3.51 -1.27 -9.37
CA ALA A 256 3.93 -0.98 -10.74
C ALA A 256 4.56 0.42 -10.90
N SER A 257 3.91 1.44 -10.38
CA SER A 257 4.35 2.82 -10.54
C SER A 257 5.61 3.18 -9.73
N CYS A 258 5.80 2.58 -8.55
CA CYS A 258 6.95 2.88 -7.68
C CYS A 258 8.21 2.12 -8.07
N ALA A 259 8.07 0.88 -8.53
CA ALA A 259 9.19 0.01 -8.90
C ALA A 259 9.46 0.08 -10.40
N GLN A 260 9.39 1.27 -10.99
CA GLN A 260 9.61 1.45 -12.42
C GLN A 260 11.03 1.09 -12.83
N SER A 261 11.14 0.17 -13.76
CA SER A 261 12.35 -0.09 -14.54
C SER A 261 11.96 -0.07 -16.01
N LYS A 262 12.62 0.74 -16.80
CA LYS A 262 12.42 0.79 -18.28
C LYS A 262 12.57 -0.59 -18.96
N ARG A 263 13.15 -1.57 -18.25
CA ARG A 263 13.37 -2.94 -18.74
C ARG A 263 12.40 -3.96 -18.18
N TYR A 264 11.50 -3.55 -17.26
CA TYR A 264 10.52 -4.47 -16.71
C TYR A 264 9.33 -4.60 -17.67
N LEU A 265 9.08 -5.84 -18.08
CA LEU A 265 7.86 -6.22 -18.80
C LEU A 265 7.11 -7.23 -17.96
N PRO A 266 5.81 -7.03 -17.72
CA PRO A 266 4.96 -7.90 -16.90
C PRO A 266 4.68 -9.25 -17.58
N ILE A 267 4.13 -10.21 -16.83
CA ILE A 267 3.69 -11.50 -17.38
C ILE A 267 2.61 -11.25 -18.44
N TYR A 268 1.71 -10.31 -18.20
CA TYR A 268 0.67 -9.90 -19.14
C TYR A 268 1.22 -9.55 -20.53
N TYR A 269 2.37 -8.86 -20.60
CA TYR A 269 3.04 -8.55 -21.86
C TYR A 269 3.44 -9.81 -22.63
N TYR A 270 4.09 -10.76 -21.95
CA TYR A 270 4.55 -12.01 -22.55
C TYR A 270 3.42 -12.95 -22.92
N ALA A 271 2.34 -12.95 -22.14
CA ALA A 271 1.14 -13.73 -22.39
C ALA A 271 0.30 -13.21 -23.56
N GLN A 272 0.61 -12.04 -24.11
CA GLN A 272 -0.13 -11.41 -25.23
C GLN A 272 -1.64 -11.38 -24.97
N ARG A 273 -2.04 -11.00 -23.75
CA ARG A 273 -3.45 -10.95 -23.28
C ARG A 273 -4.13 -12.33 -23.16
N LYS A 274 -3.44 -13.44 -23.40
CA LYS A 274 -4.01 -14.77 -23.28
C LYS A 274 -3.77 -15.30 -21.86
N TYR A 275 -4.81 -15.83 -21.25
CA TYR A 275 -4.72 -16.43 -19.91
C TYR A 275 -4.04 -15.56 -18.86
N CYS A 276 -4.18 -14.22 -18.94
CA CYS A 276 -3.62 -13.32 -17.95
C CYS A 276 -4.61 -12.19 -17.63
N ILE A 277 -4.93 -12.05 -16.35
CA ILE A 277 -5.66 -10.92 -15.76
C ILE A 277 -4.64 -10.10 -14.99
N TYR A 278 -4.57 -8.79 -15.29
CA TYR A 278 -3.62 -7.88 -14.66
C TYR A 278 -4.31 -6.98 -13.65
N LEU A 279 -3.75 -6.89 -12.45
CA LEU A 279 -4.25 -6.06 -11.37
C LEU A 279 -3.20 -5.04 -10.95
N THR A 280 -3.60 -3.78 -10.78
CA THR A 280 -2.73 -2.74 -10.21
C THR A 280 -3.51 -1.76 -9.36
N SER A 281 -2.82 -0.91 -8.58
CA SER A 281 -3.45 -0.01 -7.61
C SER A 281 -2.72 1.33 -7.53
N PHE A 282 -3.49 2.40 -7.30
CA PHE A 282 -2.97 3.75 -7.08
C PHE A 282 -2.70 4.06 -5.60
N THR A 283 -3.13 3.20 -4.68
CA THR A 283 -3.09 3.48 -3.23
C THR A 283 -1.67 3.62 -2.66
N LYS A 284 -0.65 3.15 -3.37
CA LYS A 284 0.76 3.29 -2.94
C LYS A 284 1.35 4.65 -3.30
N ILE A 285 0.71 5.39 -4.19
CA ILE A 285 1.09 6.73 -4.64
C ILE A 285 0.16 7.79 -4.07
N ILE A 286 -1.16 7.54 -4.13
CA ILE A 286 -2.19 8.45 -3.66
C ILE A 286 -3.04 7.73 -2.61
N PRO A 287 -2.61 7.71 -1.33
CA PRO A 287 -3.32 6.96 -0.28
C PRO A 287 -4.71 7.52 0.06
N TYR A 288 -5.05 8.73 -0.42
CA TYR A 288 -6.38 9.34 -0.25
C TYR A 288 -7.47 8.65 -1.07
N ILE A 289 -7.10 8.02 -2.20
CA ILE A 289 -8.04 7.34 -3.08
C ILE A 289 -7.83 5.83 -3.00
N ARG A 290 -8.93 5.10 -3.09
CA ARG A 290 -8.90 3.64 -3.03
C ARG A 290 -9.38 3.07 -4.35
N ILE A 291 -8.50 3.17 -5.37
CA ILE A 291 -8.76 2.71 -6.73
C ILE A 291 -7.71 1.68 -7.13
N GLY A 292 -8.17 0.58 -7.70
CA GLY A 292 -7.39 -0.36 -8.49
C GLY A 292 -7.86 -0.38 -9.93
N ILE A 293 -7.03 -0.91 -10.79
CA ILE A 293 -7.36 -1.26 -12.18
C ILE A 293 -7.30 -2.78 -12.29
N CYS A 294 -8.31 -3.33 -12.94
CA CYS A 294 -8.30 -4.70 -13.42
C CYS A 294 -8.36 -4.68 -14.96
N VAL A 295 -7.40 -5.35 -15.59
CA VAL A 295 -7.48 -5.65 -17.03
C VAL A 295 -7.97 -7.07 -17.16
N ILE A 296 -9.25 -7.20 -17.52
CA ILE A 296 -9.96 -8.48 -17.54
C ILE A 296 -9.78 -9.12 -18.93
N HIS A 297 -9.54 -10.44 -18.92
CA HIS A 297 -9.53 -11.22 -20.15
C HIS A 297 -10.92 -11.15 -20.85
N PRO A 298 -10.99 -11.00 -22.17
CA PRO A 298 -12.27 -10.84 -22.89
C PRO A 298 -13.34 -11.90 -22.56
N GLU A 299 -12.95 -13.13 -22.33
CA GLU A 299 -13.88 -14.21 -21.94
C GLU A 299 -14.57 -13.97 -20.61
N PHE A 300 -13.95 -13.20 -19.70
CA PHE A 300 -14.52 -12.85 -18.39
C PHE A 300 -15.45 -11.64 -18.45
N GLN A 301 -15.42 -10.82 -19.49
CA GLN A 301 -16.21 -9.59 -19.51
C GLN A 301 -17.70 -9.87 -19.31
N LYS A 302 -18.25 -10.85 -20.02
CA LYS A 302 -19.67 -11.24 -19.89
C LYS A 302 -19.99 -11.76 -18.49
N ILE A 303 -19.11 -12.61 -17.94
CA ILE A 303 -19.29 -13.17 -16.60
C ILE A 303 -19.24 -12.04 -15.55
N TYR A 304 -18.26 -11.15 -15.65
CA TYR A 304 -18.13 -10.02 -14.75
C TYR A 304 -19.34 -9.08 -14.84
N GLN A 305 -19.75 -8.71 -16.05
CA GLN A 305 -20.92 -7.85 -16.28
C GLN A 305 -22.21 -8.47 -15.75
N GLN A 306 -22.43 -9.77 -15.99
CA GLN A 306 -23.60 -10.48 -15.46
C GLN A 306 -23.61 -10.50 -13.93
N LEU A 307 -22.48 -10.79 -13.29
CA LEU A 307 -22.39 -10.84 -11.84
C LEU A 307 -22.59 -9.48 -11.20
N VAL A 308 -22.00 -8.43 -11.77
CA VAL A 308 -22.21 -7.05 -11.28
C VAL A 308 -23.67 -6.63 -11.49
N ALA A 309 -24.29 -6.97 -12.62
CA ALA A 309 -25.68 -6.65 -12.90
C ALA A 309 -26.67 -7.42 -11.99
N GLN A 310 -26.33 -8.64 -11.59
CA GLN A 310 -27.19 -9.50 -10.76
C GLN A 310 -26.96 -9.32 -9.26
N SER A 311 -25.83 -8.77 -8.86
CA SER A 311 -25.46 -8.64 -7.44
C SER A 311 -25.70 -7.23 -6.94
N TYR A 312 -26.66 -7.08 -6.03
CA TYR A 312 -26.87 -5.84 -5.27
C TYR A 312 -25.58 -5.38 -4.56
N TYR A 313 -24.78 -6.30 -4.06
CA TYR A 313 -23.50 -6.00 -3.41
C TYR A 313 -22.44 -5.45 -4.38
N PHE A 314 -22.43 -5.88 -5.63
CA PHE A 314 -21.48 -5.40 -6.62
C PHE A 314 -21.86 -4.05 -7.23
N SER A 315 -23.13 -3.74 -7.32
CA SER A 315 -23.64 -2.46 -7.89
C SER A 315 -23.14 -1.23 -7.11
N TYR A 316 -22.82 -1.37 -5.83
CA TYR A 316 -22.32 -0.30 -4.97
C TYR A 316 -20.83 -0.40 -4.62
N GLN A 317 -20.10 -1.32 -5.23
CA GLN A 317 -18.68 -1.57 -4.92
C GLN A 317 -17.70 -0.86 -5.86
N HIS A 318 -18.17 0.12 -6.62
CA HIS A 318 -17.30 0.98 -7.42
C HIS A 318 -16.50 1.94 -6.54
N PRO A 319 -15.30 2.34 -6.98
CA PRO A 319 -14.63 3.47 -6.38
C PRO A 319 -15.57 4.69 -6.39
N SER A 320 -15.58 5.45 -5.28
CA SER A 320 -16.42 6.64 -5.20
C SER A 320 -16.16 7.60 -6.37
N LEU A 321 -17.19 8.31 -6.83
CA LEU A 321 -17.08 9.26 -7.92
C LEU A 321 -15.96 10.29 -7.67
N ILE A 322 -15.87 10.80 -6.43
CA ILE A 322 -14.82 11.76 -6.06
C ILE A 322 -13.41 11.13 -6.16
N SER A 323 -13.24 9.85 -5.82
CA SER A 323 -11.95 9.17 -5.98
C SER A 323 -11.57 9.03 -7.45
N GLN A 324 -12.53 8.67 -8.32
CA GLN A 324 -12.31 8.54 -9.75
C GLN A 324 -11.98 9.89 -10.40
N ALA A 325 -12.75 10.93 -10.09
CA ALA A 325 -12.53 12.29 -10.58
C ALA A 325 -11.20 12.88 -10.09
N THR A 326 -10.82 12.60 -8.83
CA THR A 326 -9.52 13.00 -8.29
C THR A 326 -8.37 12.32 -9.04
N LEU A 327 -8.47 11.01 -9.30
CA LEU A 327 -7.46 10.29 -10.08
C LEU A 327 -7.35 10.85 -11.51
N GLU A 328 -8.48 11.12 -12.16
CA GLU A 328 -8.48 11.74 -13.49
C GLU A 328 -7.72 13.07 -13.48
N SER A 329 -7.99 13.92 -12.49
CA SER A 329 -7.29 15.21 -12.32
C SER A 329 -5.78 15.03 -12.13
N TYR A 330 -5.36 14.05 -11.33
CA TYR A 330 -3.94 13.71 -11.15
C TYR A 330 -3.27 13.25 -12.45
N LEU A 331 -3.96 12.44 -13.26
CA LEU A 331 -3.41 11.94 -14.52
C LEU A 331 -3.34 13.04 -15.59
N ARG A 332 -4.41 13.84 -15.77
CA ARG A 332 -4.44 14.94 -16.73
C ARG A 332 -3.43 16.05 -16.46
N SER A 333 -3.22 16.39 -15.18
CA SER A 333 -2.27 17.42 -14.75
C SER A 333 -0.83 16.94 -14.63
N GLN A 334 -0.51 15.68 -14.95
CA GLN A 334 0.81 15.06 -14.77
C GLN A 334 1.30 15.02 -13.32
N LEU A 335 0.47 15.40 -12.35
CA LEU A 335 0.82 15.39 -10.93
C LEU A 335 1.04 13.98 -10.40
N TYR A 336 0.44 12.97 -11.04
CA TYR A 336 0.69 11.57 -10.69
C TYR A 336 2.16 11.19 -10.88
N HIS A 337 2.75 11.50 -12.03
CA HIS A 337 4.16 11.21 -12.31
C HIS A 337 5.12 11.97 -11.39
N LYS A 338 4.82 13.25 -11.12
CA LYS A 338 5.55 14.07 -10.15
C LYS A 338 5.53 13.42 -8.75
N GLN A 339 4.38 12.91 -8.33
CA GLN A 339 4.23 12.24 -7.04
C GLN A 339 5.01 10.91 -7.00
N VAL A 340 4.98 10.12 -8.07
CA VAL A 340 5.80 8.90 -8.22
C VAL A 340 7.27 9.20 -8.08
N GLU A 341 7.75 10.24 -8.77
CA GLU A 341 9.16 10.67 -8.71
C GLU A 341 9.54 11.11 -7.29
N SER A 342 8.71 11.94 -6.66
CA SER A 342 8.91 12.40 -5.28
C SER A 342 9.04 11.25 -4.30
N ILE A 343 8.12 10.27 -4.36
CA ILE A 343 8.14 9.07 -3.51
C ILE A 343 9.40 8.25 -3.79
N THR A 344 9.74 8.05 -5.04
CA THR A 344 10.92 7.27 -5.44
C THR A 344 12.22 7.89 -4.89
N GLN A 345 12.35 9.21 -4.97
CA GLN A 345 13.51 9.93 -4.43
C GLN A 345 13.53 9.86 -2.89
N HIS A 346 12.36 10.03 -2.25
CA HIS A 346 12.22 9.97 -0.79
C HIS A 346 12.75 8.64 -0.22
N PHE A 347 12.47 7.51 -0.86
CA PHE A 347 12.87 6.19 -0.33
C PHE A 347 14.29 5.74 -0.69
N LYS A 348 15.01 6.41 -1.59
CA LYS A 348 16.40 6.06 -1.91
C LYS A 348 17.33 5.96 -0.69
N PRO A 349 17.36 6.94 0.24
CA PRO A 349 18.20 6.86 1.42
C PRO A 349 17.78 5.71 2.37
N TYR A 350 16.49 5.35 2.40
CA TYR A 350 16.01 4.20 3.17
C TYR A 350 16.61 2.88 2.65
N TYR A 351 16.62 2.69 1.33
CA TYR A 351 17.21 1.50 0.72
C TYR A 351 18.71 1.41 0.99
N ALA A 352 19.42 2.52 0.94
CA ALA A 352 20.83 2.59 1.29
C ALA A 352 21.07 2.23 2.76
N MET A 353 20.21 2.73 3.66
CA MET A 353 20.27 2.43 5.10
C MET A 353 20.02 0.94 5.38
N LEU A 354 18.98 0.35 4.78
CA LEU A 354 18.70 -1.09 4.92
C LEU A 354 19.92 -1.93 4.50
N LYS A 355 20.52 -1.63 3.34
CA LYS A 355 21.71 -2.33 2.85
C LYS A 355 22.92 -2.15 3.77
N LYS A 356 23.18 -0.92 4.22
CA LYS A 356 24.30 -0.59 5.10
C LYS A 356 24.20 -1.34 6.41
N VAL A 357 23.06 -1.27 7.09
CA VAL A 357 22.89 -1.88 8.41
C VAL A 357 22.87 -3.40 8.31
N SER A 358 22.14 -3.98 7.36
CA SER A 358 22.08 -5.44 7.23
C SER A 358 23.41 -6.09 6.80
N ALA A 359 24.32 -5.33 6.18
CA ALA A 359 25.64 -5.82 5.81
C ALA A 359 26.54 -6.15 7.03
N SER A 360 26.25 -5.58 8.20
CA SER A 360 26.98 -5.87 9.46
C SER A 360 26.39 -7.05 10.25
N TRP A 361 25.25 -7.61 9.82
CA TRP A 361 24.62 -8.73 10.51
C TRP A 361 25.31 -10.05 10.23
N ASP A 362 25.37 -10.93 11.23
CA ASP A 362 25.73 -12.33 11.00
C ASP A 362 24.60 -13.01 10.19
N PRO A 363 24.87 -13.45 8.96
CA PRO A 363 23.84 -14.06 8.10
C PRO A 363 23.30 -15.39 8.63
N HIS A 364 23.98 -16.03 9.61
CA HIS A 364 23.46 -17.20 10.31
C HIS A 364 22.39 -16.85 11.32
N LEU A 365 22.39 -15.66 11.88
CA LEU A 365 21.39 -15.20 12.85
C LEU A 365 20.20 -14.53 12.15
N ALA A 366 20.50 -13.59 11.26
CA ALA A 366 19.48 -12.85 10.52
C ALA A 366 20.01 -12.47 9.13
N ARG A 367 19.22 -12.76 8.10
CA ARG A 367 19.57 -12.41 6.73
C ARG A 367 18.42 -11.64 6.08
N MET A 368 18.69 -10.39 5.72
CA MET A 368 17.74 -9.56 5.01
C MET A 368 17.72 -9.95 3.52
N THR A 369 16.51 -10.05 2.95
CA THR A 369 16.26 -10.38 1.53
C THR A 369 15.35 -9.35 0.90
N GLY A 370 15.52 -9.11 -0.39
CA GLY A 370 14.73 -8.16 -1.17
C GLY A 370 15.60 -7.40 -2.18
N ASP A 371 14.96 -6.76 -3.16
CA ASP A 371 15.65 -5.96 -4.19
C ASP A 371 15.96 -4.54 -3.70
N PHE A 372 15.48 -4.15 -2.53
CA PHE A 372 15.61 -2.81 -1.95
C PHE A 372 15.12 -1.71 -2.89
N ASN A 373 13.94 -1.92 -3.43
CA ASN A 373 13.27 -1.00 -4.36
C ASN A 373 11.77 -0.88 -4.11
N CYS A 374 11.28 -1.42 -2.99
CA CYS A 374 9.89 -1.37 -2.58
C CYS A 374 9.77 -1.13 -1.06
N TYR A 375 8.53 -1.06 -0.55
CA TYR A 375 8.28 -0.77 0.87
C TYR A 375 8.55 -1.93 1.82
N TYR A 376 9.00 -3.08 1.31
CA TYR A 376 9.21 -4.28 2.11
C TYR A 376 10.58 -4.89 1.88
N VAL A 377 11.10 -5.45 2.95
CA VAL A 377 12.16 -6.46 2.92
C VAL A 377 11.77 -7.57 3.88
N SER A 378 12.19 -8.78 3.59
CA SER A 378 12.02 -9.91 4.48
C SER A 378 13.32 -10.21 5.22
N VAL A 379 13.22 -10.66 6.48
CA VAL A 379 14.35 -11.07 7.28
C VAL A 379 14.16 -12.53 7.68
N LEU A 380 15.02 -13.40 7.18
CA LEU A 380 15.13 -14.78 7.60
C LEU A 380 15.89 -14.84 8.91
N LEU A 381 15.35 -15.53 9.90
CA LEU A 381 15.96 -15.69 11.22
C LEU A 381 16.42 -17.13 11.45
N HIS A 382 17.44 -17.30 12.26
CA HIS A 382 17.84 -18.62 12.74
C HIS A 382 16.68 -19.30 13.48
N PRO A 383 16.37 -20.61 13.23
CA PRO A 383 15.23 -21.30 13.85
C PRO A 383 15.22 -21.31 15.38
N GLY A 384 16.37 -21.14 16.04
CA GLY A 384 16.47 -21.03 17.48
C GLY A 384 15.99 -19.70 18.08
N ILE A 385 15.71 -18.70 17.25
CA ILE A 385 15.25 -17.38 17.69
C ILE A 385 13.72 -17.40 17.79
N SER A 386 13.17 -17.14 18.97
CA SER A 386 11.72 -17.08 19.17
C SER A 386 11.14 -15.77 18.62
N ILE A 387 10.42 -15.83 17.49
CA ILE A 387 9.76 -14.66 16.90
C ILE A 387 8.81 -13.97 17.89
N SER A 388 8.05 -14.74 18.67
CA SER A 388 7.10 -14.16 19.64
C SER A 388 7.83 -13.41 20.78
N ARG A 389 9.00 -13.88 21.24
CA ARG A 389 9.80 -13.15 22.24
C ARG A 389 10.47 -11.93 21.61
N LEU A 390 11.01 -12.07 20.42
CA LEU A 390 11.59 -10.95 19.66
C LEU A 390 10.56 -9.82 19.46
N GLU A 391 9.36 -10.13 19.01
CA GLU A 391 8.27 -9.16 18.84
C GLU A 391 7.92 -8.47 20.17
N LYS A 392 7.75 -9.24 21.26
CA LYS A 392 7.45 -8.70 22.58
C LYS A 392 8.53 -7.73 23.08
N ARG A 393 9.82 -8.06 22.88
CA ARG A 393 10.94 -7.18 23.24
C ARG A 393 11.01 -5.94 22.37
N LEU A 394 10.76 -6.05 21.07
CA LEU A 394 10.68 -4.89 20.18
C LEU A 394 9.55 -3.94 20.59
N LEU A 395 8.39 -4.47 20.95
CA LEU A 395 7.27 -3.66 21.46
C LEU A 395 7.61 -2.88 22.73
N GLN A 396 8.45 -3.43 23.61
CA GLN A 396 8.96 -2.71 24.79
C GLN A 396 9.83 -1.49 24.40
N HIS A 397 10.39 -1.49 23.20
CA HIS A 397 11.14 -0.38 22.61
C HIS A 397 10.30 0.42 21.59
N HIS A 398 8.98 0.31 21.66
CA HIS A 398 8.04 0.99 20.74
C HIS A 398 8.24 0.65 19.26
N ILE A 399 8.86 -0.49 18.92
CA ILE A 399 9.09 -0.95 17.55
C ILE A 399 8.09 -2.05 17.21
N ARG A 400 7.34 -1.86 16.12
CA ARG A 400 6.41 -2.85 15.56
C ARG A 400 6.96 -3.44 14.27
N ILE A 401 6.91 -4.76 14.16
CA ILE A 401 7.28 -5.55 12.98
C ILE A 401 6.10 -6.40 12.52
N ALA A 402 6.16 -6.93 11.29
CA ALA A 402 5.16 -7.85 10.79
C ALA A 402 5.69 -9.29 10.74
N ARG A 403 4.90 -10.24 11.24
CA ARG A 403 5.18 -11.67 11.16
C ARG A 403 4.76 -12.22 9.80
N ASN A 404 5.63 -13.01 9.17
CA ASN A 404 5.33 -13.62 7.87
C ASN A 404 4.51 -14.92 7.96
N GLU A 405 4.27 -15.49 9.13
CA GLU A 405 3.44 -16.69 9.32
C GLU A 405 2.08 -16.58 8.62
N ARG A 406 1.47 -15.39 8.66
CA ARG A 406 0.19 -15.12 8.00
C ARG A 406 0.26 -15.11 6.47
N CYS A 407 1.46 -15.11 5.92
CA CYS A 407 1.71 -15.13 4.48
C CYS A 407 1.82 -16.58 3.93
N PHE A 408 1.72 -17.59 4.81
CA PHE A 408 1.78 -19.00 4.47
C PHE A 408 0.41 -19.64 4.60
N TYR A 409 -0.01 -20.36 3.58
CA TYR A 409 -1.23 -21.14 3.61
C TYR A 409 -1.01 -22.41 4.44
N ASP A 410 0.10 -23.12 4.21
CA ASP A 410 0.56 -24.24 5.03
C ASP A 410 1.71 -23.79 5.94
N LEU A 411 1.47 -23.81 7.25
CA LEU A 411 2.48 -23.39 8.23
C LEU A 411 3.67 -24.36 8.33
N SER A 412 3.56 -25.58 7.80
CA SER A 412 4.71 -26.50 7.72
C SER A 412 5.82 -25.96 6.77
N HIS A 413 5.45 -25.10 5.83
CA HIS A 413 6.38 -24.42 4.91
C HIS A 413 6.95 -23.12 5.46
N PHE A 414 6.55 -22.71 6.66
CA PHE A 414 6.99 -21.42 7.24
C PHE A 414 8.51 -21.37 7.41
N ASN A 415 9.15 -20.44 6.73
CA ASN A 415 10.60 -20.29 6.64
C ASN A 415 11.23 -19.45 7.76
N HIS A 416 10.55 -19.28 8.88
CA HIS A 416 11.02 -18.54 10.06
C HIS A 416 11.47 -17.11 9.76
N SER A 417 10.61 -16.34 9.14
CA SER A 417 10.88 -14.99 8.66
C SER A 417 9.95 -13.93 9.20
N LEU A 418 10.42 -12.69 9.12
CA LEU A 418 9.69 -11.47 9.44
C LEU A 418 9.71 -10.53 8.23
N ARG A 419 8.76 -9.58 8.20
CA ARG A 419 8.76 -8.49 7.23
C ARG A 419 9.06 -7.17 7.94
N ILE A 420 9.98 -6.40 7.35
CA ILE A 420 10.26 -5.02 7.73
C ILE A 420 9.69 -4.12 6.64
N GLY A 421 8.75 -3.25 7.01
CA GLY A 421 8.15 -2.23 6.15
C GLY A 421 8.72 -0.85 6.45
N ILE A 422 9.07 -0.10 5.41
CA ILE A 422 9.66 1.24 5.55
C ILE A 422 8.70 2.39 5.23
N ALA A 423 7.46 2.08 4.88
CA ALA A 423 6.50 3.06 4.36
C ALA A 423 6.07 4.14 5.37
N ARG A 424 6.25 3.90 6.68
CA ARG A 424 5.80 4.82 7.77
C ARG A 424 6.86 5.14 8.81
N VAL A 425 8.09 4.68 8.65
CA VAL A 425 9.18 5.02 9.56
C VAL A 425 9.89 6.27 9.07
N ARG A 426 10.36 7.11 9.97
CA ARG A 426 11.25 8.23 9.63
C ARG A 426 12.66 7.69 9.40
N LEU A 427 13.42 8.31 8.48
CA LEU A 427 14.76 7.83 8.15
C LEU A 427 15.71 7.84 9.36
N GLU A 428 15.59 8.84 10.23
CA GLU A 428 16.36 8.98 11.47
C GLU A 428 16.09 7.85 12.47
N ASP A 429 14.84 7.36 12.53
CA ASP A 429 14.44 6.27 13.42
C ASP A 429 14.81 4.89 12.83
N LEU A 430 14.94 4.78 11.51
CA LEU A 430 15.15 3.49 10.83
C LEU A 430 16.47 2.83 11.25
N GLN A 431 17.57 3.60 11.30
CA GLN A 431 18.87 3.05 11.70
C GLN A 431 18.84 2.50 13.12
N MET A 432 18.38 3.32 14.07
CA MET A 432 18.26 2.92 15.48
C MET A 432 17.35 1.69 15.64
N ALA A 433 16.22 1.66 14.92
CA ALA A 433 15.29 0.54 15.00
C ALA A 433 15.91 -0.77 14.48
N LEU A 434 16.68 -0.71 13.38
CA LEU A 434 17.36 -1.88 12.82
C LEU A 434 18.50 -2.37 13.70
N GLU A 435 19.30 -1.45 14.28
CA GLU A 435 20.37 -1.78 15.22
C GLU A 435 19.80 -2.42 16.51
N ARG A 436 18.70 -1.86 17.02
CA ARG A 436 17.99 -2.43 18.17
C ARG A 436 17.38 -3.80 17.85
N PHE A 437 16.78 -3.94 16.68
CA PHE A 437 16.27 -5.21 16.20
C PHE A 437 17.36 -6.28 16.23
N TYR A 438 18.52 -6.00 15.65
CA TYR A 438 19.60 -6.97 15.55
C TYR A 438 20.22 -7.31 16.92
N ALA A 439 20.41 -6.32 17.79
CA ALA A 439 20.88 -6.56 19.15
C ALA A 439 19.95 -7.49 19.97
N ILE A 440 18.62 -7.37 19.76
CA ILE A 440 17.66 -8.29 20.38
C ILE A 440 17.76 -9.69 19.75
N VAL A 441 17.97 -9.80 18.43
CA VAL A 441 18.19 -11.08 17.74
C VAL A 441 19.41 -11.82 18.33
N GLU A 442 20.54 -11.14 18.51
CA GLU A 442 21.75 -11.72 19.14
C GLU A 442 21.47 -12.22 20.56
N ASN A 443 20.79 -11.41 21.38
CA ASN A 443 20.42 -11.80 22.74
C ASN A 443 19.48 -13.01 22.80
N GLU A 444 18.51 -13.11 21.88
CA GLU A 444 17.59 -14.26 21.80
C GLU A 444 18.33 -15.53 21.39
N TYR A 445 19.29 -15.42 20.49
CA TYR A 445 20.12 -16.54 20.09
C TYR A 445 21.05 -17.02 21.20
N ALA A 446 21.71 -16.10 21.92
CA ALA A 446 22.54 -16.44 23.09
C ALA A 446 21.72 -17.18 24.14
N HIS A 447 20.48 -16.75 24.40
CA HIS A 447 19.56 -17.44 25.30
C HIS A 447 19.19 -18.85 24.82
N HIS A 448 18.98 -19.02 23.50
CA HIS A 448 18.75 -20.33 22.91
C HIS A 448 19.93 -21.29 23.16
N LEU A 449 21.16 -20.82 22.94
CA LEU A 449 22.38 -21.63 23.16
C LEU A 449 22.53 -22.02 24.63
N SER A 450 22.31 -21.10 25.58
CA SER A 450 22.36 -21.38 27.01
C SER A 450 21.37 -22.47 27.43
N LYS A 451 20.12 -22.40 26.93
CA LYS A 451 19.12 -23.44 27.18
C LYS A 451 19.53 -24.80 26.62
N LYS A 452 20.08 -24.82 25.39
CA LYS A 452 20.53 -26.05 24.74
C LYS A 452 21.69 -26.69 25.48
N ALA A 453 22.61 -25.91 26.04
CA ALA A 453 23.70 -26.35 26.89
C ALA A 453 23.19 -26.94 28.24
N ALA A 454 22.26 -26.25 28.91
CA ALA A 454 21.63 -26.72 30.13
C ALA A 454 20.88 -28.07 29.91
N ASN A 455 20.11 -28.21 28.82
CA ASN A 455 19.41 -29.45 28.51
C ASN A 455 20.34 -30.62 28.09
N LYS A 456 21.58 -30.35 27.69
CA LYS A 456 22.59 -31.41 27.45
C LYS A 456 23.32 -31.84 28.69
N ALA A 457 23.36 -30.99 29.75
CA ALA A 457 23.99 -31.22 30.98
C ALA A 457 23.06 -31.90 32.03
N ALA A 458 21.76 -31.83 31.82
CA ALA A 458 20.72 -32.56 32.56
C ALA A 458 20.44 -33.92 31.89
#